data_478124a68fbd7edb646ae84e907d58e8
#
_entry.id   478124a68fbd7edb646ae84e907d58e8
#
_cell.length_a   1.000
_cell.length_b   1.000
_cell.length_c   1.000
_cell.angle_alpha   90.00
_cell.angle_beta   90.00
_cell.angle_gamma   90.00
#
_symmetry.space_group_name_H-M   'P 1'
#
loop_
_entity.id
_entity.type
_entity.pdbx_description
1 polymer ?
#
loop_
_entity_poly.entity_id
_entity_poly.type
_entity_poly.pdbx_seq_one_letter_code
_entity_poly.pdbx_strand_id
1 'polypeptide(L)'
;MERGVRTDIDTSRLRTTLPQVGVQPYRQVHAHSTGNRNSTAQNEADYHYRKDPELGFFSHVVGNGRVMQVGPVNNGSWDVGGGWNAESYAAVELIESHGSKEEFMRDYKLYIELLRNLADEAGIPRTLDSDSLAGIKTHQYCTNNQPNNHSDHVDPYPYLAKWGIIREQFKKDIEGGLSEAGWKRNETGWWWEESDGSYPKDRWKKVNNEWFYFDNRGYCLINRWFNDGKDWFYLDKRGAMVTGWMYIGNYWYYFKADGRMAKGWVKYRETWYYLDEKDGDMKSNQFIKSGNGWYYLKPDGSMADKPEFTVEPDGLITTK
;
A
#
# COMPACT_ATOMS: atom_id res chain seq x y z
N MET A 1 -4.82 -7.73 24.70
CA MET A 1 -6.05 -7.37 23.96
C MET A 1 -5.81 -5.98 23.37
N GLU A 2 -5.34 -5.93 22.13
CA GLU A 2 -5.21 -4.69 21.38
C GLU A 2 -6.61 -4.23 20.98
N ARG A 3 -6.96 -3.01 21.40
CA ARG A 3 -8.21 -2.39 20.97
C ARG A 3 -8.05 -2.05 19.47
N GLY A 4 -8.75 -2.78 18.61
CA GLY A 4 -8.87 -2.43 17.21
C GLY A 4 -9.31 -0.97 17.07
N VAL A 5 -8.78 -0.28 16.09
CA VAL A 5 -9.19 1.07 15.71
C VAL A 5 -10.70 1.01 15.45
N ARG A 6 -11.49 1.66 16.29
CA ARG A 6 -12.93 1.82 16.01
C ARG A 6 -13.03 2.69 14.76
N THR A 7 -13.42 2.10 13.67
CA THR A 7 -13.83 2.84 12.48
C THR A 7 -15.06 3.66 12.85
N ASP A 8 -15.00 4.98 12.70
CA ASP A 8 -16.16 5.83 12.92
C ASP A 8 -17.26 5.45 11.93
N ILE A 9 -18.39 4.96 12.45
CA ILE A 9 -19.53 4.53 11.64
C ILE A 9 -20.51 5.70 11.51
N ASP A 10 -20.77 6.13 10.28
CA ASP A 10 -21.77 7.16 9.97
C ASP A 10 -23.20 6.56 10.03
N THR A 11 -23.99 7.03 10.98
CA THR A 11 -25.39 6.60 11.18
C THR A 11 -26.41 7.59 10.67
N SER A 12 -26.01 8.61 9.92
CA SER A 12 -26.91 9.68 9.43
C SER A 12 -28.03 9.19 8.51
N ARG A 13 -27.92 7.97 7.99
CA ARG A 13 -28.91 7.29 7.15
C ARG A 13 -29.40 5.97 7.76
N LEU A 14 -29.25 5.80 9.06
CA LEU A 14 -29.75 4.61 9.76
C LEU A 14 -31.28 4.60 9.76
N ARG A 15 -31.85 3.57 9.15
CA ARG A 15 -33.29 3.31 9.12
C ARG A 15 -33.63 2.23 10.14
N THR A 16 -34.24 2.64 11.24
CA THR A 16 -34.57 1.75 12.38
C THR A 16 -35.91 1.00 12.24
N THR A 17 -36.71 1.36 11.23
CA THR A 17 -38.06 0.81 11.00
C THR A 17 -38.09 -0.34 9.99
N LEU A 18 -36.96 -1.03 9.78
CA LEU A 18 -36.90 -2.21 8.90
C LEU A 18 -37.55 -3.41 9.61
N PRO A 19 -38.22 -4.30 8.85
CA PRO A 19 -38.82 -5.50 9.42
C PRO A 19 -37.75 -6.43 10.02
N GLN A 20 -38.09 -7.12 11.09
CA GLN A 20 -37.25 -8.21 11.59
C GLN A 20 -37.45 -9.44 10.72
N VAL A 21 -36.34 -10.07 10.31
CA VAL A 21 -36.32 -11.29 9.49
C VAL A 21 -35.70 -12.42 10.29
N GLY A 22 -36.45 -13.48 10.52
CA GLY A 22 -36.01 -14.61 11.35
C GLY A 22 -36.05 -14.33 12.85
N VAL A 23 -35.33 -15.15 13.62
CA VAL A 23 -35.30 -15.10 15.08
C VAL A 23 -33.85 -15.28 15.57
N GLN A 24 -33.51 -14.57 16.62
CA GLN A 24 -32.21 -14.70 17.27
C GLN A 24 -31.99 -16.10 17.90
N PRO A 25 -30.72 -16.56 18.07
CA PRO A 25 -29.50 -15.87 17.64
C PRO A 25 -29.23 -16.02 16.15
N TYR A 26 -28.81 -14.94 15.50
CA TYR A 26 -28.33 -14.95 14.12
C TYR A 26 -26.91 -15.52 14.06
N ARG A 27 -26.60 -16.25 12.96
CA ARG A 27 -25.37 -17.04 12.85
C ARG A 27 -24.46 -16.64 11.71
N GLN A 28 -24.85 -15.64 10.90
CA GLN A 28 -24.10 -15.26 9.71
C GLN A 28 -23.87 -13.75 9.65
N VAL A 29 -22.74 -13.35 9.09
CA VAL A 29 -22.48 -12.01 8.56
C VAL A 29 -22.33 -12.15 7.06
N HIS A 30 -23.11 -11.39 6.28
CA HIS A 30 -23.10 -11.51 4.83
C HIS A 30 -22.20 -10.46 4.19
N ALA A 31 -21.43 -10.90 3.20
CA ALA A 31 -20.43 -10.12 2.48
C ALA A 31 -20.88 -9.93 1.02
N HIS A 32 -21.11 -8.67 0.61
CA HIS A 32 -21.65 -8.28 -0.68
C HIS A 32 -20.78 -7.25 -1.39
N SER A 33 -21.09 -7.01 -2.66
CA SER A 33 -20.74 -5.78 -3.37
C SER A 33 -21.95 -5.30 -4.17
N THR A 34 -22.08 -3.96 -4.30
CA THR A 34 -23.34 -3.31 -4.74
C THR A 34 -23.78 -3.62 -6.18
N GLY A 35 -22.93 -4.20 -7.01
CA GLY A 35 -23.20 -4.39 -8.44
C GLY A 35 -23.34 -3.08 -9.23
N ASN A 36 -23.22 -1.93 -8.58
CA ASN A 36 -23.44 -0.62 -9.16
C ASN A 36 -22.11 0.14 -9.33
N ARG A 37 -21.63 0.24 -10.57
CA ARG A 37 -20.32 0.81 -10.90
C ARG A 37 -20.27 2.35 -10.83
N ASN A 38 -21.40 2.99 -10.62
CA ASN A 38 -21.52 4.46 -10.63
C ASN A 38 -22.02 5.05 -9.30
N SER A 39 -22.22 4.21 -8.29
CA SER A 39 -22.83 4.62 -7.03
C SER A 39 -21.79 4.76 -5.92
N THR A 40 -21.84 5.87 -5.21
CA THR A 40 -21.05 6.10 -3.99
C THR A 40 -21.73 5.47 -2.78
N ALA A 41 -21.00 5.33 -1.65
CA ALA A 41 -21.57 4.86 -0.39
C ALA A 41 -22.74 5.75 0.07
N GLN A 42 -22.65 7.07 -0.16
CA GLN A 42 -23.75 8.00 0.14
C GLN A 42 -24.98 7.75 -0.75
N ASN A 43 -24.78 7.50 -2.03
CA ASN A 43 -25.90 7.24 -2.94
C ASN A 43 -26.63 5.94 -2.59
N GLU A 44 -25.86 4.90 -2.24
CA GLU A 44 -26.43 3.63 -1.77
C GLU A 44 -27.19 3.81 -0.46
N ALA A 45 -26.63 4.56 0.50
CA ALA A 45 -27.29 4.86 1.77
C ALA A 45 -28.57 5.69 1.58
N ASP A 46 -28.55 6.71 0.70
CA ASP A 46 -29.72 7.54 0.40
C ASP A 46 -30.80 6.75 -0.35
N TYR A 47 -30.41 5.83 -1.24
CA TYR A 47 -31.35 4.94 -1.91
C TYR A 47 -31.97 3.95 -0.91
N HIS A 48 -31.15 3.28 -0.09
CA HIS A 48 -31.61 2.36 0.95
C HIS A 48 -32.58 3.01 1.94
N TYR A 49 -32.34 4.28 2.31
CA TYR A 49 -33.18 5.01 3.24
C TYR A 49 -34.60 5.24 2.68
N ARG A 50 -34.75 5.39 1.36
CA ARG A 50 -36.01 5.76 0.70
C ARG A 50 -36.75 4.59 0.04
N LYS A 51 -36.01 3.51 -0.34
CA LYS A 51 -36.62 2.39 -1.07
C LYS A 51 -37.61 1.62 -0.20
N ASP A 52 -38.52 0.91 -0.84
CA ASP A 52 -39.38 -0.05 -0.17
C ASP A 52 -38.52 -1.18 0.44
N PRO A 53 -38.67 -1.53 1.72
CA PRO A 53 -37.93 -2.64 2.32
C PRO A 53 -38.16 -3.98 1.60
N GLU A 54 -39.31 -4.21 0.99
CA GLU A 54 -39.60 -5.43 0.23
C GLU A 54 -38.67 -5.62 -0.98
N LEU A 55 -38.00 -4.56 -1.44
CA LEU A 55 -36.97 -4.64 -2.48
C LEU A 55 -35.59 -5.06 -1.96
N GLY A 56 -35.54 -5.56 -0.73
CA GLY A 56 -34.29 -5.98 -0.06
C GLY A 56 -33.70 -4.88 0.83
N PHE A 57 -32.98 -5.26 1.85
CA PHE A 57 -32.23 -4.34 2.72
C PHE A 57 -31.04 -5.04 3.38
N PHE A 58 -30.09 -4.21 3.76
CA PHE A 58 -28.83 -4.61 4.38
C PHE A 58 -28.48 -3.65 5.54
N SER A 59 -27.46 -3.95 6.31
CA SER A 59 -27.11 -3.16 7.48
C SER A 59 -26.06 -2.07 7.22
N HIS A 60 -25.07 -2.34 6.37
CA HIS A 60 -23.94 -1.42 6.16
C HIS A 60 -23.55 -1.29 4.69
N VAL A 61 -23.01 -0.12 4.33
CA VAL A 61 -22.29 0.11 3.08
C VAL A 61 -20.91 0.71 3.37
N VAL A 62 -19.90 0.20 2.65
CA VAL A 62 -18.49 0.64 2.73
C VAL A 62 -18.08 1.23 1.40
N GLY A 63 -17.51 2.43 1.43
CA GLY A 63 -17.00 3.08 0.24
C GLY A 63 -16.60 4.52 0.48
N ASN A 64 -15.80 5.07 -0.43
CA ASN A 64 -15.32 6.46 -0.41
C ASN A 64 -14.62 6.82 0.91
N GLY A 65 -13.89 5.87 1.53
CA GLY A 65 -13.14 6.06 2.76
C GLY A 65 -13.98 6.05 4.04
N ARG A 66 -15.21 5.55 4.01
CA ARG A 66 -16.10 5.52 5.19
C ARG A 66 -16.94 4.25 5.26
N VAL A 67 -17.48 4.02 6.44
CA VAL A 67 -18.50 3.02 6.73
C VAL A 67 -19.79 3.72 7.11
N MET A 68 -20.88 3.35 6.48
CA MET A 68 -22.22 3.87 6.81
C MET A 68 -23.11 2.73 7.29
N GLN A 69 -23.72 2.88 8.47
CA GLN A 69 -24.77 1.98 8.92
C GLN A 69 -26.11 2.51 8.42
N VAL A 70 -26.82 1.71 7.66
CA VAL A 70 -28.08 2.09 6.99
C VAL A 70 -29.28 1.27 7.48
N GLY A 71 -29.04 0.14 8.12
CA GLY A 71 -30.05 -0.71 8.74
C GLY A 71 -29.59 -1.25 10.10
N PRO A 72 -30.50 -1.81 10.90
CA PRO A 72 -30.15 -2.42 12.19
C PRO A 72 -29.28 -3.66 11.98
N VAL A 73 -28.43 -3.97 12.95
CA VAL A 73 -27.79 -5.27 13.10
C VAL A 73 -28.64 -6.15 14.03
N ASN A 74 -28.36 -7.45 14.06
CA ASN A 74 -29.09 -8.40 14.91
C ASN A 74 -30.62 -8.39 14.64
N ASN A 75 -31.00 -8.28 13.34
CA ASN A 75 -32.37 -8.08 12.89
C ASN A 75 -32.79 -9.02 11.74
N GLY A 76 -31.83 -9.77 11.19
CA GLY A 76 -31.98 -10.39 9.88
C GLY A 76 -31.94 -9.37 8.76
N SER A 77 -31.97 -9.83 7.53
CA SER A 77 -31.94 -8.95 6.35
C SER A 77 -32.59 -9.63 5.16
N TRP A 78 -33.00 -8.87 4.15
CA TRP A 78 -33.41 -9.41 2.86
C TRP A 78 -32.34 -9.08 1.83
N ASP A 79 -31.25 -9.84 1.87
CA ASP A 79 -29.99 -9.54 1.15
C ASP A 79 -29.49 -10.69 0.27
N VAL A 80 -29.76 -11.94 0.63
CA VAL A 80 -29.25 -13.11 -0.12
C VAL A 80 -30.33 -13.89 -0.89
N GLY A 81 -31.60 -13.45 -0.84
CA GLY A 81 -32.68 -13.98 -1.66
C GLY A 81 -33.05 -15.43 -1.34
N GLY A 82 -32.97 -15.89 -0.09
CA GLY A 82 -33.31 -17.22 0.32
C GLY A 82 -33.45 -17.42 1.81
N GLY A 83 -33.41 -18.67 2.28
CA GLY A 83 -33.64 -19.00 3.68
C GLY A 83 -32.61 -18.42 4.65
N TRP A 84 -31.43 -18.10 4.17
CA TRP A 84 -30.38 -17.50 5.03
C TRP A 84 -30.54 -16.00 5.28
N ASN A 85 -31.51 -15.35 4.64
CA ASN A 85 -31.96 -14.02 5.08
C ASN A 85 -32.28 -14.00 6.59
N ALA A 86 -32.83 -15.10 7.12
CA ALA A 86 -33.17 -15.28 8.54
C ALA A 86 -31.97 -15.64 9.44
N GLU A 87 -30.78 -15.79 8.89
CA GLU A 87 -29.54 -16.07 9.62
C GLU A 87 -28.61 -14.86 9.74
N SER A 88 -28.94 -13.74 9.06
CA SER A 88 -28.10 -12.57 8.94
C SER A 88 -28.08 -11.73 10.23
N TYR A 89 -26.94 -11.72 10.93
CA TYR A 89 -26.67 -10.71 11.97
C TYR A 89 -26.47 -9.34 11.37
N ALA A 90 -25.74 -9.30 10.26
CA ALA A 90 -25.45 -8.09 9.49
C ALA A 90 -25.14 -8.44 8.03
N ALA A 91 -25.48 -7.56 7.11
CA ALA A 91 -25.11 -7.62 5.70
C ALA A 91 -24.35 -6.35 5.31
N VAL A 92 -23.20 -6.51 4.64
CA VAL A 92 -22.27 -5.43 4.33
C VAL A 92 -22.03 -5.36 2.84
N GLU A 93 -22.32 -4.20 2.25
CA GLU A 93 -22.10 -3.88 0.85
C GLU A 93 -20.79 -3.10 0.64
N LEU A 94 -19.92 -3.57 -0.26
CA LEU A 94 -18.78 -2.81 -0.76
C LEU A 94 -19.18 -2.13 -2.08
N ILE A 95 -18.98 -0.81 -2.21
CA ILE A 95 -19.27 -0.12 -3.48
C ILE A 95 -18.39 -0.64 -4.63
N GLU A 96 -18.87 -0.50 -5.87
CA GLU A 96 -18.13 -0.91 -7.08
C GLU A 96 -17.62 0.25 -7.94
N SER A 97 -17.67 1.48 -7.44
CA SER A 97 -17.34 2.70 -8.19
C SER A 97 -15.89 3.20 -7.99
N HIS A 98 -14.97 2.37 -7.53
CA HIS A 98 -13.57 2.77 -7.34
C HIS A 98 -12.89 3.09 -8.67
N GLY A 99 -12.23 4.25 -8.73
CA GLY A 99 -11.48 4.73 -9.90
C GLY A 99 -10.02 4.27 -9.92
N SER A 100 -9.47 3.87 -8.77
CA SER A 100 -8.08 3.42 -8.62
C SER A 100 -7.94 2.26 -7.66
N LYS A 101 -6.81 1.53 -7.77
CA LYS A 101 -6.49 0.45 -6.82
C LYS A 101 -6.28 0.98 -5.41
N GLU A 102 -5.77 2.20 -5.26
CA GLU A 102 -5.54 2.83 -3.96
C GLU A 102 -6.88 3.11 -3.25
N GLU A 103 -7.86 3.66 -3.96
CA GLU A 103 -9.21 3.87 -3.42
C GLU A 103 -9.86 2.54 -3.03
N PHE A 104 -9.78 1.54 -3.90
CA PHE A 104 -10.30 0.21 -3.63
C PHE A 104 -9.65 -0.41 -2.38
N MET A 105 -8.32 -0.40 -2.25
CA MET A 105 -7.61 -1.01 -1.12
C MET A 105 -7.92 -0.31 0.20
N ARG A 106 -8.10 1.02 0.19
CA ARG A 106 -8.55 1.76 1.36
C ARG A 106 -9.93 1.26 1.84
N ASP A 107 -10.89 1.13 0.92
CA ASP A 107 -12.25 0.73 1.24
C ASP A 107 -12.35 -0.79 1.50
N TYR A 108 -11.54 -1.59 0.81
CA TYR A 108 -11.39 -3.03 1.09
C TYR A 108 -10.89 -3.29 2.52
N LYS A 109 -9.95 -2.49 3.01
CA LYS A 109 -9.49 -2.57 4.40
C LYS A 109 -10.63 -2.33 5.39
N LEU A 110 -11.40 -1.27 5.18
CA LEU A 110 -12.58 -0.96 6.02
C LEU A 110 -13.62 -2.09 5.95
N TYR A 111 -13.82 -2.68 4.77
CA TYR A 111 -14.75 -3.78 4.55
C TYR A 111 -14.34 -5.04 5.32
N ILE A 112 -13.08 -5.46 5.23
CA ILE A 112 -12.55 -6.60 6.00
C ILE A 112 -12.67 -6.37 7.51
N GLU A 113 -12.24 -5.19 7.99
CA GLU A 113 -12.31 -4.83 9.41
C GLU A 113 -13.76 -4.84 9.92
N LEU A 114 -14.71 -4.30 9.15
CA LEU A 114 -16.12 -4.28 9.51
C LEU A 114 -16.72 -5.68 9.58
N LEU A 115 -16.53 -6.53 8.56
CA LEU A 115 -17.03 -7.90 8.55
C LEU A 115 -16.53 -8.70 9.75
N ARG A 116 -15.25 -8.55 10.10
CA ARG A 116 -14.63 -9.21 11.26
C ARG A 116 -15.20 -8.70 12.58
N ASN A 117 -15.34 -7.38 12.72
CA ASN A 117 -15.87 -6.76 13.94
C ASN A 117 -17.33 -7.15 14.19
N LEU A 118 -18.16 -7.19 13.15
CA LEU A 118 -19.55 -7.64 13.25
C LEU A 118 -19.66 -9.14 13.62
N ALA A 119 -18.76 -9.97 13.09
CA ALA A 119 -18.71 -11.37 13.48
C ALA A 119 -18.32 -11.54 14.96
N ASP A 120 -17.30 -10.79 15.42
CA ASP A 120 -16.89 -10.81 16.83
C ASP A 120 -17.98 -10.31 17.78
N GLU A 121 -18.66 -9.20 17.43
CA GLU A 121 -19.76 -8.63 18.20
C GLU A 121 -20.88 -9.64 18.41
N ALA A 122 -21.18 -10.44 17.38
CA ALA A 122 -22.21 -11.47 17.41
C ALA A 122 -21.73 -12.82 17.97
N GLY A 123 -20.44 -12.98 18.26
CA GLY A 123 -19.87 -14.29 18.62
C GLY A 123 -19.84 -15.30 17.47
N ILE A 124 -19.86 -14.81 16.23
CA ILE A 124 -19.83 -15.62 14.99
C ILE A 124 -18.38 -15.92 14.61
N PRO A 125 -18.04 -17.18 14.23
CA PRO A 125 -16.69 -17.48 13.75
C PRO A 125 -16.32 -16.66 12.52
N ARG A 126 -15.07 -16.17 12.45
CA ARG A 126 -14.52 -15.43 11.31
C ARG A 126 -14.18 -16.34 10.11
N THR A 127 -14.83 -17.50 9.98
CA THR A 127 -14.63 -18.41 8.84
C THR A 127 -15.41 -17.92 7.63
N LEU A 128 -14.71 -17.83 6.47
CA LEU A 128 -15.36 -17.45 5.22
C LEU A 128 -15.83 -18.68 4.44
N ASP A 129 -17.10 -18.67 4.03
CA ASP A 129 -17.70 -19.67 3.13
C ASP A 129 -17.41 -21.13 3.55
N SER A 130 -17.42 -21.39 4.85
CA SER A 130 -17.27 -22.75 5.41
C SER A 130 -18.59 -23.52 5.36
N ASP A 131 -18.53 -24.85 5.46
CA ASP A 131 -19.72 -25.73 5.50
C ASP A 131 -20.54 -25.57 6.79
N SER A 132 -19.97 -24.96 7.84
CA SER A 132 -20.73 -24.60 9.04
C SER A 132 -21.78 -23.56 8.71
N LEU A 133 -22.97 -23.66 9.30
CA LEU A 133 -24.00 -22.64 9.16
C LEU A 133 -23.53 -21.28 9.69
N ALA A 134 -22.81 -21.29 10.81
CA ALA A 134 -22.24 -20.07 11.38
C ALA A 134 -20.95 -19.64 10.65
N GLY A 135 -20.81 -18.34 10.41
CA GLY A 135 -19.62 -17.75 9.77
C GLY A 135 -19.94 -16.51 8.94
N ILE A 136 -18.91 -16.01 8.29
CA ILE A 136 -19.04 -14.96 7.27
C ILE A 136 -19.32 -15.65 5.94
N LYS A 137 -20.38 -15.24 5.25
CA LYS A 137 -20.82 -15.84 4.00
C LYS A 137 -20.89 -14.81 2.89
N THR A 138 -20.32 -15.16 1.72
CA THR A 138 -20.54 -14.33 0.52
C THR A 138 -21.93 -14.58 -0.06
N HIS A 139 -22.46 -13.60 -0.80
CA HIS A 139 -23.71 -13.81 -1.54
C HIS A 139 -23.61 -15.01 -2.47
N GLN A 140 -22.49 -15.16 -3.18
CA GLN A 140 -22.29 -16.35 -4.04
C GLN A 140 -22.36 -17.66 -3.27
N TYR A 141 -21.79 -17.73 -2.06
CA TYR A 141 -21.89 -18.94 -1.25
C TYR A 141 -23.33 -19.21 -0.79
N CYS A 142 -24.04 -18.16 -0.39
CA CYS A 142 -25.46 -18.24 -0.06
C CYS A 142 -26.30 -18.72 -1.25
N THR A 143 -26.11 -18.13 -2.43
CA THR A 143 -26.77 -18.55 -3.68
C THR A 143 -26.62 -20.06 -3.95
N ASN A 144 -25.44 -20.62 -3.68
CA ASN A 144 -25.16 -22.03 -3.98
C ASN A 144 -25.60 -23.02 -2.88
N ASN A 145 -25.80 -22.56 -1.63
CA ASN A 145 -25.93 -23.49 -0.49
C ASN A 145 -27.16 -23.26 0.39
N GLN A 146 -27.85 -22.10 0.26
CA GLN A 146 -29.03 -21.84 1.11
C GLN A 146 -30.28 -22.58 0.68
N PRO A 147 -31.18 -22.90 1.62
CA PRO A 147 -32.51 -23.44 1.27
C PRO A 147 -33.38 -22.33 0.63
N ASN A 148 -34.33 -22.75 -0.21
CA ASN A 148 -35.29 -21.84 -0.87
C ASN A 148 -34.61 -20.66 -1.58
N ASN A 149 -33.54 -20.96 -2.31
CA ASN A 149 -32.79 -19.93 -3.00
C ASN A 149 -33.57 -19.40 -4.23
N HIS A 150 -33.66 -18.08 -4.35
CA HIS A 150 -34.20 -17.31 -5.49
C HIS A 150 -33.20 -16.34 -6.07
N SER A 151 -31.94 -16.40 -5.63
CA SER A 151 -30.83 -15.52 -6.09
C SER A 151 -29.95 -16.24 -7.11
N ASP A 152 -29.39 -15.48 -8.04
CA ASP A 152 -28.35 -15.89 -8.97
C ASP A 152 -27.06 -15.06 -8.81
N HIS A 153 -26.97 -14.29 -7.75
CA HIS A 153 -25.88 -13.38 -7.48
C HIS A 153 -24.58 -14.11 -7.15
N VAL A 154 -23.47 -13.50 -7.61
CA VAL A 154 -22.10 -14.05 -7.50
C VAL A 154 -21.11 -13.13 -6.79
N ASP A 155 -21.61 -12.02 -6.26
CA ASP A 155 -20.80 -11.03 -5.52
C ASP A 155 -20.31 -11.59 -4.16
N PRO A 156 -19.23 -11.05 -3.61
CA PRO A 156 -18.40 -9.94 -4.12
C PRO A 156 -17.24 -10.42 -5.03
N TYR A 157 -17.10 -11.69 -5.30
CA TYR A 157 -15.93 -12.29 -5.93
C TYR A 157 -15.53 -11.71 -7.30
N PRO A 158 -16.46 -11.47 -8.26
CA PRO A 158 -16.07 -10.89 -9.54
C PRO A 158 -15.49 -9.48 -9.40
N TYR A 159 -16.02 -8.70 -8.46
CA TYR A 159 -15.52 -7.35 -8.21
C TYR A 159 -14.16 -7.36 -7.51
N LEU A 160 -13.97 -8.19 -6.50
CA LEU A 160 -12.69 -8.36 -5.82
C LEU A 160 -11.59 -8.81 -6.80
N ALA A 161 -11.91 -9.77 -7.68
CA ALA A 161 -10.98 -10.29 -8.70
C ALA A 161 -10.52 -9.20 -9.68
N LYS A 162 -11.36 -8.24 -10.06
CA LYS A 162 -11.00 -7.07 -10.88
C LYS A 162 -9.81 -6.29 -10.28
N TRP A 163 -9.70 -6.25 -8.96
CA TRP A 163 -8.66 -5.54 -8.24
C TRP A 163 -7.49 -6.43 -7.80
N GLY A 164 -7.53 -7.72 -8.19
CA GLY A 164 -6.47 -8.69 -7.90
C GLY A 164 -6.63 -9.43 -6.58
N ILE A 165 -7.79 -9.31 -5.91
CA ILE A 165 -8.11 -10.08 -4.71
C ILE A 165 -8.80 -11.39 -5.14
N ILE A 166 -8.07 -12.49 -5.11
CA ILE A 166 -8.61 -13.83 -5.38
C ILE A 166 -9.31 -14.40 -4.13
N ARG A 167 -10.07 -15.48 -4.30
CA ARG A 167 -10.85 -16.09 -3.21
C ARG A 167 -10.00 -16.48 -2.01
N GLU A 168 -8.86 -17.09 -2.25
CA GLU A 168 -7.91 -17.54 -1.21
C GLU A 168 -7.36 -16.36 -0.42
N GLN A 169 -7.07 -15.23 -1.11
CA GLN A 169 -6.62 -14.01 -0.43
C GLN A 169 -7.75 -13.40 0.41
N PHE A 170 -8.96 -13.28 -0.14
CA PHE A 170 -10.12 -12.78 0.61
C PHE A 170 -10.40 -13.62 1.85
N LYS A 171 -10.33 -14.96 1.73
CA LYS A 171 -10.47 -15.87 2.86
C LYS A 171 -9.40 -15.65 3.92
N LYS A 172 -8.14 -15.55 3.52
CA LYS A 172 -7.03 -15.27 4.43
C LYS A 172 -7.23 -13.94 5.17
N ASP A 173 -7.68 -12.90 4.47
CA ASP A 173 -7.90 -11.56 5.04
C ASP A 173 -9.08 -11.55 6.02
N ILE A 174 -10.14 -12.27 5.74
CA ILE A 174 -11.28 -12.44 6.66
C ILE A 174 -10.86 -13.23 7.90
N GLU A 175 -10.26 -14.40 7.73
CA GLU A 175 -9.96 -15.33 8.83
C GLU A 175 -8.77 -14.84 9.69
N GLY A 176 -7.70 -14.36 9.04
CA GLY A 176 -6.46 -13.91 9.70
C GLY A 176 -6.37 -12.42 9.99
N GLY A 177 -7.15 -11.60 9.31
CA GLY A 177 -7.00 -10.14 9.27
C GLY A 177 -5.98 -9.69 8.23
N LEU A 178 -6.09 -8.43 7.83
CA LEU A 178 -5.11 -7.83 6.93
C LEU A 178 -3.75 -7.72 7.63
N SER A 179 -2.70 -8.13 6.96
CA SER A 179 -1.35 -7.85 7.45
C SER A 179 -1.07 -6.35 7.35
N GLU A 180 -0.42 -5.76 8.34
CA GLU A 180 0.09 -4.41 8.19
C GLU A 180 1.24 -4.42 7.18
N ALA A 181 1.23 -3.40 6.29
CA ALA A 181 2.35 -3.18 5.40
C ALA A 181 3.63 -2.97 6.22
N GLY A 182 4.71 -3.63 5.84
CA GLY A 182 5.93 -3.55 6.63
C GLY A 182 7.11 -4.29 6.05
N TRP A 183 8.27 -4.05 6.65
CA TRP A 183 9.48 -4.77 6.35
C TRP A 183 9.40 -6.21 6.83
N LYS A 184 9.70 -7.15 5.93
CA LYS A 184 9.84 -8.58 6.19
C LYS A 184 11.25 -9.03 5.83
N ARG A 185 11.69 -10.14 6.41
CA ARG A 185 13.02 -10.71 6.17
C ARG A 185 12.97 -12.23 6.17
N ASN A 186 13.78 -12.83 5.30
CA ASN A 186 14.15 -14.24 5.35
C ASN A 186 15.68 -14.42 5.16
N GLU A 187 16.14 -15.63 4.92
CA GLU A 187 17.56 -15.93 4.68
C GLU A 187 18.13 -15.24 3.42
N THR A 188 17.29 -14.94 2.42
CA THR A 188 17.69 -14.30 1.17
C THR A 188 17.85 -12.78 1.32
N GLY A 189 17.00 -12.11 2.12
CA GLY A 189 17.06 -10.68 2.27
C GLY A 189 15.80 -10.05 2.85
N TRP A 190 15.74 -8.72 2.74
CA TRP A 190 14.61 -7.91 3.16
C TRP A 190 13.68 -7.62 1.98
N TRP A 191 12.35 -7.59 2.23
CA TRP A 191 11.36 -7.06 1.29
C TRP A 191 10.34 -6.23 2.05
N TRP A 192 9.62 -5.39 1.30
CA TRP A 192 8.46 -4.67 1.81
C TRP A 192 7.19 -5.41 1.41
N GLU A 193 6.38 -5.82 2.37
CA GLU A 193 5.07 -6.41 2.12
C GLU A 193 4.00 -5.34 2.28
N GLU A 194 3.15 -5.20 1.28
CA GLU A 194 1.96 -4.34 1.33
C GLU A 194 0.88 -4.99 2.19
N SER A 195 -0.13 -4.21 2.59
CA SER A 195 -1.25 -4.73 3.39
C SER A 195 -2.08 -5.80 2.67
N ASP A 196 -2.01 -5.86 1.33
CA ASP A 196 -2.65 -6.90 0.52
C ASP A 196 -1.75 -8.15 0.30
N GLY A 197 -0.61 -8.21 0.99
CA GLY A 197 0.39 -9.28 0.85
C GLY A 197 1.23 -9.19 -0.43
N SER A 198 0.99 -8.21 -1.30
CA SER A 198 1.85 -7.96 -2.46
C SER A 198 3.16 -7.28 -2.04
N TYR A 199 4.14 -7.25 -2.93
CA TYR A 199 5.42 -6.59 -2.71
C TYR A 199 5.98 -6.00 -4.00
N PRO A 200 6.73 -4.87 -3.91
CA PRO A 200 7.31 -4.22 -5.08
C PRO A 200 8.36 -5.12 -5.74
N LYS A 201 8.37 -5.16 -7.07
CA LYS A 201 9.38 -5.85 -7.88
C LYS A 201 9.88 -4.90 -8.96
N ASP A 202 11.20 -4.93 -9.17
CA ASP A 202 11.88 -4.19 -10.24
C ASP A 202 11.49 -2.70 -10.26
N ARG A 203 11.40 -2.09 -9.08
CA ARG A 203 10.98 -0.69 -8.94
C ARG A 203 11.48 -0.01 -7.67
N TRP A 204 11.48 1.30 -7.74
CA TRP A 204 11.61 2.16 -6.58
C TRP A 204 10.30 2.22 -5.77
N LYS A 205 10.45 2.25 -4.44
CA LYS A 205 9.35 2.52 -3.51
C LYS A 205 9.81 3.44 -2.41
N LYS A 206 8.97 4.41 -2.06
CA LYS A 206 9.19 5.31 -0.93
C LYS A 206 8.54 4.71 0.32
N VAL A 207 9.35 4.52 1.37
CA VAL A 207 8.91 4.04 2.67
C VAL A 207 9.44 5.00 3.73
N ASN A 208 8.57 5.53 4.61
CA ASN A 208 8.95 6.47 5.67
C ASN A 208 9.84 7.63 5.20
N ASN A 209 9.49 8.20 4.05
CA ASN A 209 10.21 9.31 3.39
C ASN A 209 11.59 8.98 2.78
N GLU A 210 12.07 7.73 2.84
CA GLU A 210 13.29 7.25 2.18
C GLU A 210 12.94 6.39 0.96
N TRP A 211 13.78 6.42 -0.08
CA TRP A 211 13.61 5.62 -1.29
C TRP A 211 14.41 4.32 -1.20
N PHE A 212 13.79 3.22 -1.63
CA PHE A 212 14.37 1.87 -1.69
C PHE A 212 14.13 1.30 -3.07
N TYR A 213 15.07 0.50 -3.58
CA TYR A 213 14.89 -0.24 -4.82
C TYR A 213 14.76 -1.73 -4.53
N PHE A 214 13.78 -2.36 -5.16
CA PHE A 214 13.49 -3.79 -5.03
C PHE A 214 13.80 -4.50 -6.33
N ASP A 215 14.54 -5.60 -6.29
CA ASP A 215 14.90 -6.40 -7.45
C ASP A 215 13.68 -7.12 -8.07
N ASN A 216 13.88 -7.84 -9.17
CA ASN A 216 12.81 -8.58 -9.86
C ASN A 216 12.19 -9.71 -9.02
N ARG A 217 12.83 -10.13 -7.95
CA ARG A 217 12.30 -11.09 -6.97
C ARG A 217 11.58 -10.40 -5.81
N GLY A 218 11.70 -9.07 -5.70
CA GLY A 218 11.11 -8.24 -4.66
C GLY A 218 12.00 -8.02 -3.44
N TYR A 219 13.28 -8.38 -3.49
CA TYR A 219 14.21 -8.10 -2.40
C TYR A 219 14.82 -6.70 -2.52
N CYS A 220 14.92 -6.00 -1.39
CA CYS A 220 15.55 -4.70 -1.29
C CYS A 220 17.06 -4.81 -1.59
N LEU A 221 17.56 -3.95 -2.45
CA LEU A 221 19.00 -3.81 -2.68
C LEU A 221 19.64 -3.12 -1.49
N ILE A 222 20.74 -3.69 -0.97
CA ILE A 222 21.43 -3.19 0.22
C ILE A 222 22.93 -3.11 -0.02
N ASN A 223 23.55 -2.01 0.42
CA ASN A 223 25.00 -1.79 0.39
C ASN A 223 25.61 -2.06 -0.99
N ARG A 224 25.02 -1.49 -2.04
CA ARG A 224 25.47 -1.70 -3.42
C ARG A 224 25.14 -0.59 -4.38
N TRP A 225 25.91 -0.54 -5.44
CA TRP A 225 25.61 0.27 -6.61
C TRP A 225 24.42 -0.32 -7.38
N PHE A 226 23.61 0.57 -7.93
CA PHE A 226 22.50 0.26 -8.81
C PHE A 226 22.52 1.18 -10.03
N ASN A 227 22.34 0.62 -11.21
CA ASN A 227 22.18 1.39 -12.45
C ASN A 227 20.79 1.10 -13.04
N ASP A 228 20.02 2.14 -13.31
CA ASP A 228 18.67 2.03 -13.87
C ASP A 228 18.64 1.95 -15.41
N GLY A 229 19.82 1.80 -16.04
CA GLY A 229 20.01 1.83 -17.49
C GLY A 229 20.46 3.21 -18.01
N LYS A 230 20.43 4.25 -17.16
CA LYS A 230 20.81 5.61 -17.50
C LYS A 230 21.73 6.24 -16.44
N ASP A 231 21.35 6.19 -15.20
CA ASP A 231 22.03 6.83 -14.08
C ASP A 231 22.48 5.81 -13.03
N TRP A 232 23.50 6.17 -12.25
CA TRP A 232 23.99 5.37 -11.12
C TRP A 232 23.45 5.90 -9.81
N PHE A 233 23.08 4.97 -8.93
CA PHE A 233 22.60 5.19 -7.56
C PHE A 233 23.41 4.32 -6.60
N TYR A 234 23.40 4.67 -5.33
CA TYR A 234 23.92 3.80 -4.27
C TYR A 234 22.87 3.60 -3.18
N LEU A 235 22.65 2.36 -2.80
CA LEU A 235 21.79 1.98 -1.68
C LEU A 235 22.70 1.70 -0.47
N ASP A 236 22.45 2.38 0.64
CA ASP A 236 23.24 2.26 1.85
C ASP A 236 23.08 0.89 2.55
N LYS A 237 23.70 0.72 3.73
CA LYS A 237 23.61 -0.51 4.53
C LYS A 237 22.20 -0.85 5.01
N ARG A 238 21.28 0.12 5.00
CA ARG A 238 19.86 -0.07 5.32
C ARG A 238 19.02 -0.30 4.06
N GLY A 239 19.62 -0.17 2.87
CA GLY A 239 18.95 -0.20 1.58
C GLY A 239 18.36 1.15 1.15
N ALA A 240 18.54 2.21 1.93
CA ALA A 240 18.06 3.54 1.57
C ALA A 240 18.92 4.18 0.47
N MET A 241 18.27 4.86 -0.47
CA MET A 241 18.93 5.60 -1.53
C MET A 241 19.75 6.77 -0.96
N VAL A 242 21.05 6.79 -1.29
CA VAL A 242 21.98 7.82 -0.81
C VAL A 242 21.76 9.13 -1.56
N THR A 243 21.86 10.25 -0.83
CA THR A 243 21.95 11.62 -1.35
C THR A 243 23.08 12.37 -0.66
N GLY A 244 23.68 13.36 -1.34
CA GLY A 244 24.83 14.09 -0.80
C GLY A 244 26.13 13.30 -0.89
N TRP A 245 27.12 13.67 -0.06
CA TRP A 245 28.42 13.03 -0.05
C TRP A 245 28.41 11.66 0.62
N MET A 246 29.07 10.69 -0.03
CA MET A 246 29.23 9.32 0.50
C MET A 246 30.62 8.76 0.17
N TYR A 247 31.27 8.15 1.16
CA TYR A 247 32.55 7.47 1.00
C TYR A 247 32.32 5.98 0.74
N ILE A 248 32.70 5.53 -0.47
CA ILE A 248 32.44 4.17 -0.92
C ILE A 248 33.72 3.61 -1.54
N GLY A 249 34.19 2.46 -1.07
CA GLY A 249 35.33 1.76 -1.66
C GLY A 249 36.60 2.60 -1.77
N ASN A 250 36.92 3.41 -0.77
CA ASN A 250 38.06 4.33 -0.68
C ASN A 250 37.97 5.61 -1.54
N TYR A 251 36.79 5.93 -2.06
CA TYR A 251 36.56 7.15 -2.84
C TYR A 251 35.34 7.90 -2.34
N TRP A 252 35.37 9.24 -2.48
CA TRP A 252 34.22 10.09 -2.25
C TRP A 252 33.38 10.22 -3.52
N TYR A 253 32.05 10.12 -3.35
CA TYR A 253 31.05 10.34 -4.40
C TYR A 253 30.04 11.38 -3.91
N TYR A 254 29.41 12.06 -4.85
CA TYR A 254 28.32 12.97 -4.53
C TYR A 254 27.05 12.52 -5.28
N PHE A 255 25.95 12.37 -4.54
CA PHE A 255 24.67 12.03 -5.09
C PHE A 255 23.74 13.24 -5.03
N LYS A 256 23.06 13.56 -6.13
CA LYS A 256 22.10 14.65 -6.22
C LYS A 256 20.91 14.40 -5.31
N ALA A 257 20.02 15.40 -5.14
CA ALA A 257 18.83 15.27 -4.29
C ALA A 257 17.85 14.15 -4.78
N ASP A 258 17.92 13.81 -6.06
CA ASP A 258 17.16 12.72 -6.67
C ASP A 258 17.88 11.36 -6.63
N GLY A 259 19.01 11.27 -5.93
CA GLY A 259 19.80 10.05 -5.75
C GLY A 259 20.78 9.74 -6.88
N ARG A 260 20.77 10.48 -8.00
CA ARG A 260 21.68 10.23 -9.12
C ARG A 260 23.11 10.63 -8.76
N MET A 261 24.07 9.74 -9.05
CA MET A 261 25.48 10.04 -8.93
C MET A 261 25.86 11.24 -9.80
N ALA A 262 26.50 12.22 -9.20
CA ALA A 262 26.99 13.38 -9.91
C ALA A 262 28.32 13.08 -10.65
N LYS A 263 28.55 13.80 -11.74
CA LYS A 263 29.79 13.79 -12.54
C LYS A 263 30.15 15.23 -12.89
N GLY A 264 31.43 15.47 -13.15
CA GLY A 264 31.91 16.79 -13.47
C GLY A 264 31.91 17.73 -12.25
N TRP A 265 31.76 19.00 -12.51
CA TRP A 265 31.79 20.03 -11.46
C TRP A 265 30.54 20.03 -10.61
N VAL A 266 30.73 20.02 -9.28
CA VAL A 266 29.63 20.10 -8.28
C VAL A 266 29.97 21.24 -7.30
N LYS A 267 29.01 22.14 -7.10
CA LYS A 267 29.09 23.16 -6.06
C LYS A 267 28.36 22.70 -4.81
N TYR A 268 29.10 22.57 -3.70
CA TYR A 268 28.53 22.22 -2.41
C TYR A 268 28.96 23.21 -1.33
N ARG A 269 28.02 23.87 -0.65
CA ARG A 269 28.26 24.89 0.37
C ARG A 269 29.31 25.94 -0.07
N GLU A 270 29.06 26.57 -1.23
CA GLU A 270 29.90 27.57 -1.87
C GLU A 270 31.27 27.10 -2.37
N THR A 271 31.62 25.82 -2.21
CA THR A 271 32.89 25.22 -2.64
C THR A 271 32.68 24.33 -3.85
N TRP A 272 33.59 24.44 -4.84
CA TRP A 272 33.57 23.59 -6.01
C TRP A 272 34.39 22.31 -5.80
N TYR A 273 33.88 21.19 -6.33
CA TYR A 273 34.52 19.89 -6.37
C TYR A 273 34.37 19.30 -7.79
N TYR A 274 35.30 18.42 -8.17
CA TYR A 274 35.23 17.75 -9.45
C TYR A 274 35.12 16.25 -9.27
N LEU A 275 34.06 15.69 -9.83
CA LEU A 275 33.76 14.25 -9.87
C LEU A 275 34.19 13.74 -11.24
N ASP A 276 34.84 12.59 -11.32
CA ASP A 276 35.26 11.96 -12.56
C ASP A 276 34.08 11.79 -13.52
N GLU A 277 34.28 12.13 -14.80
CA GLU A 277 33.21 12.07 -15.80
C GLU A 277 32.81 10.63 -16.14
N LYS A 278 33.69 9.66 -15.94
CA LYS A 278 33.41 8.24 -16.19
C LYS A 278 32.95 7.56 -14.92
N ASP A 279 33.71 7.61 -13.86
CA ASP A 279 33.56 6.79 -12.68
C ASP A 279 32.86 7.49 -11.51
N GLY A 280 32.76 8.85 -11.54
CA GLY A 280 32.03 9.67 -10.56
C GLY A 280 32.76 9.89 -9.23
N ASP A 281 33.96 9.38 -9.05
CA ASP A 281 34.76 9.59 -7.84
C ASP A 281 35.33 11.01 -7.78
N MET A 282 35.39 11.57 -6.57
CA MET A 282 35.92 12.92 -6.35
C MET A 282 37.43 12.93 -6.60
N LYS A 283 37.85 13.81 -7.48
CA LYS A 283 39.30 14.08 -7.70
C LYS A 283 39.86 15.01 -6.65
N SER A 284 41.11 14.80 -6.27
CA SER A 284 41.82 15.62 -5.29
C SER A 284 43.33 15.63 -5.57
N ASN A 285 44.03 16.66 -5.05
CA ASN A 285 45.47 16.83 -5.16
C ASN A 285 46.01 16.74 -6.60
N GLN A 286 45.31 17.35 -7.56
CA GLN A 286 45.67 17.29 -8.99
C GLN A 286 45.10 18.48 -9.78
N PHE A 287 45.61 18.67 -10.97
CA PHE A 287 45.07 19.61 -11.94
C PHE A 287 44.02 18.96 -12.82
N ILE A 288 42.90 19.66 -13.02
CA ILE A 288 41.81 19.25 -13.92
C ILE A 288 41.75 20.25 -15.08
N LYS A 289 41.79 19.73 -16.31
CA LYS A 289 41.52 20.52 -17.50
C LYS A 289 40.00 20.53 -17.72
N SER A 290 39.38 21.69 -17.72
CA SER A 290 37.96 21.86 -18.01
C SER A 290 37.76 23.08 -18.89
N GLY A 291 37.12 22.88 -20.05
CA GLY A 291 37.07 23.92 -21.10
C GLY A 291 38.46 24.38 -21.53
N ASN A 292 38.68 25.68 -21.51
CA ASN A 292 39.97 26.31 -21.87
C ASN A 292 40.90 26.53 -20.69
N GLY A 293 40.52 26.10 -19.46
CA GLY A 293 41.27 26.36 -18.24
C GLY A 293 41.79 25.13 -17.53
N TRP A 294 42.77 25.36 -16.66
CA TRP A 294 43.24 24.38 -15.68
C TRP A 294 42.83 24.79 -14.28
N TYR A 295 42.37 23.86 -13.49
CA TYR A 295 41.88 24.06 -12.13
C TYR A 295 42.63 23.13 -11.19
N TYR A 296 43.15 23.65 -10.08
CA TYR A 296 43.82 22.83 -9.07
C TYR A 296 42.83 22.42 -7.99
N LEU A 297 42.79 21.13 -7.70
CA LEU A 297 42.02 20.51 -6.60
C LEU A 297 42.96 20.24 -5.45
N LYS A 298 42.64 20.77 -4.28
CA LYS A 298 43.38 20.57 -3.04
C LYS A 298 43.30 19.14 -2.53
N PRO A 299 44.12 18.69 -1.55
CA PRO A 299 44.05 17.37 -0.99
C PRO A 299 42.68 16.97 -0.45
N ASP A 300 41.87 17.90 0.02
CA ASP A 300 40.51 17.70 0.46
C ASP A 300 39.47 17.65 -0.68
N GLY A 301 39.90 17.74 -1.93
CA GLY A 301 39.09 17.75 -3.14
C GLY A 301 38.49 19.10 -3.52
N SER A 302 38.60 20.12 -2.68
CA SER A 302 38.06 21.44 -2.98
C SER A 302 38.90 22.15 -4.05
N MET A 303 38.21 22.89 -4.97
CA MET A 303 38.90 23.73 -5.95
C MET A 303 39.61 24.88 -5.26
N ALA A 304 40.85 25.13 -5.62
CA ALA A 304 41.60 26.28 -5.12
C ALA A 304 41.17 27.56 -5.83
N ASP A 305 40.87 28.61 -5.06
CA ASP A 305 40.49 29.91 -5.62
C ASP A 305 41.68 30.68 -6.19
N LYS A 306 42.78 30.70 -5.45
CA LYS A 306 44.02 31.44 -5.82
C LYS A 306 45.24 30.62 -5.35
N PRO A 307 45.53 29.49 -6.02
CA PRO A 307 46.66 28.67 -5.59
C PRO A 307 47.98 29.38 -5.86
N GLU A 308 48.86 29.42 -4.86
CA GLU A 308 50.24 29.81 -5.02
C GLU A 308 51.06 28.57 -5.35
N PHE A 309 51.83 28.64 -6.41
CA PHE A 309 52.73 27.57 -6.83
C PHE A 309 54.18 28.01 -6.77
N THR A 310 55.04 27.12 -6.32
CA THR A 310 56.49 27.26 -6.42
C THR A 310 56.98 26.22 -7.40
N VAL A 311 57.81 26.61 -8.35
CA VAL A 311 58.52 25.71 -9.24
C VAL A 311 59.91 25.53 -8.66
N GLU A 312 60.20 24.32 -8.21
CA GLU A 312 61.50 23.95 -7.67
C GLU A 312 62.58 23.90 -8.80
N PRO A 313 63.87 23.94 -8.47
CA PRO A 313 64.94 23.92 -9.50
C PRO A 313 64.94 22.65 -10.39
N ASP A 314 64.39 21.57 -9.92
CA ASP A 314 64.21 20.31 -10.66
C ASP A 314 62.92 20.24 -11.52
N GLY A 315 62.16 21.35 -11.51
CA GLY A 315 60.90 21.44 -12.22
C GLY A 315 59.67 20.93 -11.46
N LEU A 316 59.82 20.50 -10.20
CA LEU A 316 58.70 20.09 -9.33
C LEU A 316 57.82 21.32 -9.01
N ILE A 317 56.53 21.18 -9.19
CA ILE A 317 55.53 22.20 -8.81
C ILE A 317 55.00 21.84 -7.42
N THR A 318 55.23 22.71 -6.45
CA THR A 318 54.68 22.58 -5.10
C THR A 318 53.61 23.65 -4.85
N THR A 319 52.64 23.32 -4.03
CA THR A 319 51.59 24.26 -3.58
C THR A 319 51.85 24.67 -2.15
N LYS A 320 51.64 25.95 -1.83
CA LYS A 320 51.66 26.45 -0.45
C LYS A 320 50.29 26.23 0.22
#